data_04dddb26bb3b8c866828b4d8887bd8f7
#
_entry.id   04dddb26bb3b8c866828b4d8887bd8f7
#
_cell.length_a   1.000
_cell.length_b   1.000
_cell.length_c   1.000
_cell.angle_alpha   90.00
_cell.angle_beta   90.00
_cell.angle_gamma   90.00
#
_symmetry.space_group_name_H-M   'P 1'
#
loop_
_entity.id
_entity.type
_entity.pdbx_description
1 polymer ?
#
loop_
_entity_poly.entity_id
_entity_poly.type
_entity_poly.pdbx_seq_one_letter_code
_entity_poly.pdbx_strand_id
1 'polypeptide(L)'
;MDNATAFQFQPFSRKQLQVLSWWLPESPYADCDMIIADGSIRSGKTISMVDSFLMWSISNFDGQAFIIAGRSAGALTRNVLRPMFQILRAKGIPYRYIRSSEDKHLAIGNNMYYLFGASTEASQDTLQGLTAAGAYGDEAALFPQSFVEQMIGRCSVPGSRIWMNCNPENPYHFLKTDYIDKAIEKHILHLHFTLADNLSLSDEIKERYARMYTGLWYKRMIEGLWVMAE
;
A
#
# COMPACT_ATOMS: atom_id res chain seq x y z
N MET A 1 -22.05 18.82 17.81
CA MET A 1 -20.58 18.82 18.00
C MET A 1 -20.15 17.37 18.02
N ASP A 2 -19.71 16.86 16.87
CA ASP A 2 -19.29 15.46 16.77
C ASP A 2 -17.97 15.27 17.53
N ASN A 3 -18.07 14.59 18.66
CA ASN A 3 -16.94 14.00 19.37
C ASN A 3 -16.43 12.77 18.58
N ALA A 4 -16.03 12.96 17.33
CA ALA A 4 -15.24 11.97 16.63
C ALA A 4 -13.89 11.93 17.35
N THR A 5 -13.62 10.85 18.06
CA THR A 5 -12.34 10.59 18.71
C THR A 5 -11.24 10.86 17.70
N ALA A 6 -10.37 11.85 18.00
CA ALA A 6 -9.28 12.23 17.10
C ALA A 6 -8.43 10.99 16.80
N PHE A 7 -8.06 10.81 15.54
CA PHE A 7 -7.18 9.70 15.14
C PHE A 7 -5.87 9.81 15.91
N GLN A 8 -5.49 8.74 16.58
CA GLN A 8 -4.24 8.65 17.31
C GLN A 8 -3.39 7.52 16.75
N PHE A 9 -2.13 7.83 16.45
CA PHE A 9 -1.16 6.80 16.10
C PHE A 9 -0.95 5.89 17.32
N GLN A 10 -1.07 4.59 17.09
CA GLN A 10 -0.66 3.58 18.05
C GLN A 10 0.85 3.32 17.91
N PRO A 11 1.51 2.74 18.92
CA PRO A 11 2.90 2.36 18.79
C PRO A 11 3.13 1.49 17.55
N PHE A 12 4.18 1.82 16.79
CA PHE A 12 4.57 1.06 15.60
C PHE A 12 5.46 -0.12 15.97
N SER A 13 5.23 -1.27 15.34
CA SER A 13 6.16 -2.39 15.38
C SER A 13 7.47 -2.08 14.65
N ARG A 14 8.50 -2.90 14.87
CA ARG A 14 9.79 -2.75 14.20
C ARG A 14 9.65 -2.74 12.67
N LYS A 15 8.81 -3.63 12.11
CA LYS A 15 8.57 -3.68 10.66
C LYS A 15 7.83 -2.44 10.15
N GLN A 16 6.85 -1.95 10.90
CA GLN A 16 6.17 -0.71 10.55
C GLN A 16 7.14 0.48 10.57
N LEU A 17 8.05 0.57 11.56
CA LEU A 17 9.09 1.60 11.58
C LEU A 17 10.01 1.49 10.36
N GLN A 18 10.35 0.27 9.94
CA GLN A 18 11.14 0.03 8.73
C GLN A 18 10.40 0.51 7.47
N VAL A 19 9.08 0.27 7.37
CA VAL A 19 8.23 0.82 6.30
C VAL A 19 8.26 2.34 6.29
N LEU A 20 8.19 2.99 7.45
CA LEU A 20 8.17 4.45 7.54
C LEU A 20 9.49 5.10 7.13
N SER A 21 10.62 4.41 7.28
CA SER A 21 11.96 4.98 7.15
C SER A 21 12.80 4.43 5.99
N TRP A 22 12.33 3.42 5.24
CA TRP A 22 13.15 2.74 4.22
C TRP A 22 13.70 3.67 3.13
N TRP A 23 12.99 4.73 2.80
CA TRP A 23 13.31 5.69 1.76
C TRP A 23 14.20 6.84 2.24
N LEU A 24 14.48 6.95 3.54
CA LEU A 24 15.36 7.99 4.09
C LEU A 24 16.81 7.73 3.65
N PRO A 25 17.62 8.78 3.43
CA PRO A 25 19.00 8.64 2.95
C PRO A 25 19.88 7.74 3.84
N GLU A 26 19.61 7.72 5.15
CA GLU A 26 20.36 6.93 6.13
C GLU A 26 19.91 5.47 6.22
N SER A 27 18.83 5.11 5.52
CA SER A 27 18.32 3.75 5.50
C SER A 27 19.23 2.81 4.71
N PRO A 28 19.49 1.58 5.19
CA PRO A 28 20.19 0.58 4.39
C PRO A 28 19.41 0.14 3.14
N TYR A 29 18.17 0.58 2.99
CA TYR A 29 17.27 0.29 1.86
C TYR A 29 17.00 1.51 0.98
N ALA A 30 17.76 2.61 1.19
CA ALA A 30 17.58 3.86 0.45
C ALA A 30 17.74 3.70 -1.08
N ASP A 31 18.47 2.69 -1.53
CA ASP A 31 18.69 2.38 -2.94
C ASP A 31 17.59 1.48 -3.55
N CYS A 32 16.62 1.04 -2.77
CA CYS A 32 15.50 0.27 -3.31
C CYS A 32 14.53 1.19 -4.07
N ASP A 33 14.02 0.69 -5.21
CA ASP A 33 13.04 1.39 -6.04
C ASP A 33 11.59 1.10 -5.59
N MET A 34 11.40 0.03 -4.84
CA MET A 34 10.08 -0.46 -4.46
C MET A 34 10.09 -1.09 -3.06
N ILE A 35 8.97 -0.98 -2.36
CA ILE A 35 8.67 -1.78 -1.18
C ILE A 35 7.43 -2.63 -1.42
N ILE A 36 7.51 -3.92 -1.07
CA ILE A 36 6.36 -4.83 -1.03
C ILE A 36 6.18 -5.35 0.39
N ALA A 37 5.02 -5.07 0.98
CA ALA A 37 4.60 -5.62 2.27
C ALA A 37 3.51 -6.66 2.05
N ASP A 38 3.84 -7.94 2.21
CA ASP A 38 2.88 -9.03 2.16
C ASP A 38 2.59 -9.60 3.56
N GLY A 39 1.63 -10.48 3.66
CA GLY A 39 1.37 -11.22 4.90
C GLY A 39 -0.08 -11.18 5.37
N SER A 40 -0.30 -11.50 6.64
CA SER A 40 -1.62 -11.69 7.23
C SER A 40 -2.52 -10.45 7.18
N ILE A 41 -3.83 -10.67 7.21
CA ILE A 41 -4.80 -9.58 7.41
C ILE A 41 -4.56 -8.92 8.77
N ARG A 42 -4.99 -7.67 8.92
CA ARG A 42 -4.90 -6.94 10.20
C ARG A 42 -3.50 -6.85 10.82
N SER A 43 -2.46 -7.09 10.06
CA SER A 43 -1.06 -7.01 10.51
C SER A 43 -0.50 -5.58 10.57
N GLY A 44 -1.29 -4.57 10.22
CA GLY A 44 -0.89 -3.16 10.29
C GLY A 44 -0.14 -2.65 9.05
N LYS A 45 -0.09 -3.41 7.95
CA LYS A 45 0.58 -3.02 6.70
C LYS A 45 0.07 -1.68 6.15
N THR A 46 -1.23 -1.58 5.88
CA THR A 46 -1.81 -0.46 5.14
C THR A 46 -1.52 0.89 5.79
N ILE A 47 -1.67 1.02 7.10
CA ILE A 47 -1.46 2.31 7.79
C ILE A 47 -0.01 2.79 7.65
N SER A 48 0.97 1.91 7.90
CA SER A 48 2.39 2.28 7.77
C SER A 48 2.80 2.54 6.32
N MET A 49 2.27 1.77 5.37
CA MET A 49 2.53 1.95 3.94
C MET A 49 1.97 3.28 3.42
N VAL A 50 0.72 3.61 3.78
CA VAL A 50 0.07 4.87 3.42
C VAL A 50 0.81 6.07 4.00
N ASP A 51 1.16 6.03 5.29
CA ASP A 51 1.90 7.11 5.94
C ASP A 51 3.28 7.29 5.32
N SER A 52 4.01 6.20 5.10
CA SER A 52 5.32 6.21 4.43
C SER A 52 5.26 6.83 3.04
N PHE A 53 4.32 6.39 2.20
CA PHE A 53 4.14 6.92 0.85
C PHE A 53 3.81 8.42 0.85
N LEU A 54 2.90 8.86 1.73
CA LEU A 54 2.55 10.28 1.85
C LEU A 54 3.75 11.12 2.28
N MET A 55 4.45 10.70 3.34
CA MET A 55 5.59 11.47 3.85
C MET A 55 6.72 11.54 2.83
N TRP A 56 7.04 10.42 2.16
CA TRP A 56 8.03 10.42 1.09
C TRP A 56 7.65 11.35 -0.06
N SER A 57 6.44 11.24 -0.58
CA SER A 57 6.02 12.02 -1.74
C SER A 57 5.96 13.53 -1.45
N ILE A 58 5.47 13.91 -0.28
CA ILE A 58 5.39 15.31 0.13
C ILE A 58 6.79 15.91 0.39
N SER A 59 7.70 15.10 0.95
CA SER A 59 9.05 15.58 1.31
C SER A 59 10.00 15.70 0.12
N ASN A 60 9.77 14.94 -0.97
CA ASN A 60 10.72 14.85 -2.08
C ASN A 60 10.22 15.49 -3.37
N PHE A 61 8.93 15.81 -3.48
CA PHE A 61 8.36 16.28 -4.75
C PHE A 61 7.42 17.47 -4.55
N ASP A 62 7.41 18.35 -5.54
CA ASP A 62 6.49 19.47 -5.68
C ASP A 62 5.96 19.53 -7.11
N GLY A 63 4.66 19.64 -7.29
CA GLY A 63 4.01 19.73 -8.60
C GLY A 63 4.01 18.42 -9.41
N GLN A 64 4.14 17.27 -8.75
CA GLN A 64 4.18 15.98 -9.42
C GLN A 64 2.86 15.21 -9.32
N ALA A 65 2.67 14.28 -10.28
CA ALA A 65 1.57 13.33 -10.26
C ALA A 65 1.98 12.02 -9.60
N PHE A 66 1.04 11.41 -8.87
CA PHE A 66 1.19 10.12 -8.20
C PHE A 66 0.00 9.22 -8.51
N ILE A 67 0.21 7.92 -8.46
CA ILE A 67 -0.83 6.90 -8.64
C ILE A 67 -1.21 6.33 -7.27
N ILE A 68 -2.50 6.26 -6.99
CA ILE A 68 -3.05 5.50 -5.87
C ILE A 68 -4.04 4.49 -6.44
N ALA A 69 -3.73 3.22 -6.34
CA ALA A 69 -4.54 2.14 -6.89
C ALA A 69 -5.09 1.21 -5.81
N GLY A 70 -6.30 0.73 -6.01
CA GLY A 70 -6.94 -0.31 -5.22
C GLY A 70 -7.81 -1.19 -6.12
N ARG A 71 -8.24 -2.35 -5.62
CA ARG A 71 -9.05 -3.30 -6.38
C ARG A 71 -10.29 -2.66 -7.04
N SER A 72 -10.95 -1.74 -6.32
CA SER A 72 -12.09 -1.00 -6.83
C SER A 72 -12.17 0.39 -6.19
N ALA A 73 -12.90 1.32 -6.79
CA ALA A 73 -13.10 2.66 -6.25
C ALA A 73 -13.68 2.65 -4.82
N GLY A 74 -14.60 1.73 -4.53
CA GLY A 74 -15.18 1.58 -3.19
C GLY A 74 -14.19 1.04 -2.17
N ALA A 75 -13.40 0.03 -2.53
CA ALA A 75 -12.35 -0.51 -1.68
C ALA A 75 -11.27 0.54 -1.42
N LEU A 76 -10.80 1.23 -2.46
CA LEU A 76 -9.83 2.31 -2.38
C LEU A 76 -10.28 3.41 -1.40
N THR A 77 -11.53 3.83 -1.49
CA THR A 77 -12.08 4.84 -0.58
C THR A 77 -12.07 4.38 0.88
N ARG A 78 -12.47 3.15 1.15
CA ARG A 78 -12.55 2.62 2.53
C ARG A 78 -11.18 2.31 3.12
N ASN A 79 -10.33 1.63 2.34
CA ASN A 79 -9.11 1.03 2.85
C ASN A 79 -7.92 1.99 2.81
N VAL A 80 -7.91 2.94 1.88
CA VAL A 80 -6.78 3.83 1.62
C VAL A 80 -7.12 5.29 1.90
N LEU A 81 -8.14 5.86 1.23
CA LEU A 81 -8.39 7.29 1.33
C LEU A 81 -8.85 7.73 2.74
N ARG A 82 -9.68 6.94 3.41
CA ARG A 82 -10.09 7.27 4.78
C ARG A 82 -8.90 7.31 5.74
N PRO A 83 -8.03 6.29 5.80
CA PRO A 83 -6.78 6.37 6.54
C PRO A 83 -5.89 7.54 6.12
N MET A 84 -5.71 7.81 4.81
CA MET A 84 -4.95 8.96 4.33
C MET A 84 -5.46 10.27 4.91
N PHE A 85 -6.77 10.50 4.86
CA PHE A 85 -7.37 11.73 5.40
C PHE A 85 -7.20 11.84 6.92
N GLN A 86 -7.24 10.72 7.65
CA GLN A 86 -7.00 10.70 9.08
C GLN A 86 -5.54 11.05 9.40
N ILE A 87 -4.60 10.47 8.68
CA ILE A 87 -3.15 10.74 8.82
C ILE A 87 -2.85 12.21 8.52
N LEU A 88 -3.33 12.73 7.38
CA LEU A 88 -3.10 14.12 6.98
C LEU A 88 -3.66 15.11 8.02
N ARG A 89 -4.87 14.86 8.53
CA ARG A 89 -5.46 15.69 9.59
C ARG A 89 -4.67 15.61 10.90
N ALA A 90 -4.26 14.41 11.32
CA ALA A 90 -3.47 14.24 12.53
C ALA A 90 -2.12 14.94 12.47
N LYS A 91 -1.53 15.02 11.28
CA LYS A 91 -0.26 15.74 11.02
C LYS A 91 -0.44 17.22 10.70
N GLY A 92 -1.67 17.73 10.64
CA GLY A 92 -1.94 19.13 10.28
C GLY A 92 -1.61 19.48 8.83
N ILE A 93 -1.60 18.49 7.92
CA ILE A 93 -1.27 18.68 6.50
C ILE A 93 -2.56 19.00 5.74
N PRO A 94 -2.68 20.20 5.13
CA PRO A 94 -3.86 20.57 4.36
C PRO A 94 -3.93 19.77 3.05
N TYR A 95 -5.16 19.40 2.66
CA TYR A 95 -5.42 18.67 1.42
C TYR A 95 -6.78 19.05 0.84
N ARG A 96 -6.98 18.78 -0.46
CA ARG A 96 -8.26 18.91 -1.15
C ARG A 96 -8.56 17.61 -1.88
N TYR A 97 -9.78 17.13 -1.74
CA TYR A 97 -10.25 15.94 -2.47
C TYR A 97 -11.23 16.36 -3.57
N ILE A 98 -10.80 16.22 -4.81
CA ILE A 98 -11.57 16.52 -6.00
C ILE A 98 -12.32 15.26 -6.43
N ARG A 99 -13.66 15.34 -6.46
CA ARG A 99 -14.56 14.21 -6.71
C ARG A 99 -15.12 14.17 -8.13
N SER A 100 -14.67 15.04 -9.01
CA SER A 100 -15.08 15.01 -10.42
C SER A 100 -14.86 13.63 -11.01
N SER A 101 -15.81 13.13 -11.80
CA SER A 101 -15.70 11.81 -12.43
C SER A 101 -14.57 11.73 -13.44
N GLU A 102 -14.23 12.86 -14.06
CA GLU A 102 -13.23 12.95 -15.13
C GLU A 102 -11.81 13.17 -14.59
N ASP A 103 -11.69 13.78 -13.40
CA ASP A 103 -10.40 14.16 -12.82
C ASP A 103 -10.40 13.93 -11.30
N LYS A 104 -10.65 12.69 -10.90
CA LYS A 104 -10.73 12.32 -9.49
C LYS A 104 -9.34 12.18 -8.87
N HIS A 105 -8.98 13.12 -8.00
CA HIS A 105 -7.68 13.11 -7.34
C HIS A 105 -7.70 13.74 -5.95
N LEU A 106 -6.67 13.42 -5.17
CA LEU A 106 -6.31 14.11 -3.94
C LEU A 106 -5.19 15.11 -4.25
N ALA A 107 -5.35 16.37 -3.86
CA ALA A 107 -4.32 17.38 -3.98
C ALA A 107 -3.72 17.70 -2.60
N ILE A 108 -2.39 17.63 -2.49
CA ILE A 108 -1.62 17.97 -1.29
C ILE A 108 -0.49 18.92 -1.72
N GLY A 109 -0.53 20.16 -1.27
CA GLY A 109 0.33 21.20 -1.85
C GLY A 109 0.07 21.32 -3.36
N ASN A 110 1.13 21.25 -4.15
CA ASN A 110 1.05 21.23 -5.62
C ASN A 110 1.02 19.81 -6.21
N ASN A 111 1.15 18.77 -5.39
CA ASN A 111 1.14 17.37 -5.84
C ASN A 111 -0.29 16.87 -6.05
N MET A 112 -0.49 16.05 -7.09
CA MET A 112 -1.77 15.46 -7.45
C MET A 112 -1.68 13.91 -7.37
N TYR A 113 -2.58 13.30 -6.60
CA TYR A 113 -2.64 11.86 -6.39
C TYR A 113 -3.88 11.31 -7.06
N TYR A 114 -3.72 10.73 -8.25
CA TYR A 114 -4.80 10.18 -9.06
C TYR A 114 -5.23 8.80 -8.58
N LEU A 115 -6.53 8.53 -8.61
CA LEU A 115 -7.16 7.38 -7.99
C LEU A 115 -7.65 6.39 -9.04
N PHE A 116 -7.16 5.15 -8.99
CA PHE A 116 -7.47 4.11 -9.96
C PHE A 116 -8.06 2.86 -9.33
N GLY A 117 -9.08 2.28 -9.99
CA GLY A 117 -9.56 0.93 -9.70
C GLY A 117 -8.91 -0.07 -10.64
N ALA A 118 -8.30 -1.12 -10.09
CA ALA A 118 -7.59 -2.16 -10.83
C ALA A 118 -8.37 -3.48 -10.79
N SER A 119 -9.60 -3.50 -11.33
CA SER A 119 -10.50 -4.66 -11.23
C SER A 119 -10.50 -5.58 -12.45
N THR A 120 -10.05 -5.11 -13.61
CA THR A 120 -10.07 -5.84 -14.88
C THR A 120 -8.80 -5.55 -15.69
N GLU A 121 -8.50 -6.39 -16.69
CA GLU A 121 -7.38 -6.16 -17.61
C GLU A 121 -7.47 -4.81 -18.32
N ALA A 122 -8.66 -4.35 -18.68
CA ALA A 122 -8.87 -3.03 -19.30
C ALA A 122 -8.53 -1.87 -18.35
N SER A 123 -8.39 -2.10 -17.05
CA SER A 123 -8.03 -1.05 -16.09
C SER A 123 -6.63 -0.45 -16.36
N GLN A 124 -5.73 -1.19 -16.99
CA GLN A 124 -4.40 -0.69 -17.40
C GLN A 124 -4.50 0.53 -18.35
N ASP A 125 -5.54 0.58 -19.18
CA ASP A 125 -5.71 1.64 -20.17
C ASP A 125 -5.97 3.00 -19.49
N THR A 126 -6.49 2.99 -18.27
CA THR A 126 -6.74 4.23 -17.50
C THR A 126 -5.45 4.93 -17.06
N LEU A 127 -4.32 4.23 -17.08
CA LEU A 127 -3.00 4.78 -16.76
C LEU A 127 -2.26 5.35 -17.96
N GLN A 128 -2.80 5.16 -19.18
CA GLN A 128 -2.15 5.63 -20.40
C GLN A 128 -1.99 7.15 -20.39
N GLY A 129 -0.80 7.60 -20.84
CA GLY A 129 -0.48 9.04 -20.93
C GLY A 129 -0.07 9.68 -19.59
N LEU A 130 -0.24 9.00 -18.46
CA LEU A 130 0.22 9.52 -17.16
C LEU A 130 1.73 9.34 -17.01
N THR A 131 2.40 10.37 -16.51
CA THR A 131 3.78 10.30 -15.98
C THR A 131 3.70 10.56 -14.48
N ALA A 132 4.18 9.61 -13.68
CA ALA A 132 4.07 9.68 -12.23
C ALA A 132 5.45 9.69 -11.56
N ALA A 133 5.54 10.39 -10.41
CA ALA A 133 6.70 10.36 -9.54
C ALA A 133 6.68 9.20 -8.55
N GLY A 134 5.55 8.47 -8.46
CA GLY A 134 5.45 7.29 -7.62
C GLY A 134 4.05 6.70 -7.61
N ALA A 135 3.95 5.50 -7.02
CA ALA A 135 2.69 4.78 -6.97
C ALA A 135 2.50 4.05 -5.63
N TYR A 136 1.24 3.95 -5.21
CA TYR A 136 0.79 3.13 -4.11
C TYR A 136 -0.31 2.16 -4.58
N GLY A 137 -0.11 0.86 -4.40
CA GLY A 137 -1.07 -0.19 -4.71
C GLY A 137 -1.53 -0.93 -3.46
N ASP A 138 -2.82 -0.85 -3.13
CA ASP A 138 -3.44 -1.56 -2.01
C ASP A 138 -4.10 -2.85 -2.46
N GLU A 139 -3.79 -3.95 -1.79
CA GLU A 139 -4.23 -5.30 -2.16
C GLU A 139 -3.75 -5.70 -3.58
N ALA A 140 -2.49 -5.41 -3.90
CA ALA A 140 -1.95 -5.56 -5.25
C ALA A 140 -1.97 -7.00 -5.80
N ALA A 141 -2.08 -8.03 -4.96
CA ALA A 141 -2.31 -9.41 -5.42
C ALA A 141 -3.68 -9.62 -6.08
N LEU A 142 -4.59 -8.66 -5.96
CA LEU A 142 -5.90 -8.68 -6.62
C LEU A 142 -5.93 -7.88 -7.93
N PHE A 143 -4.80 -7.28 -8.32
CA PHE A 143 -4.69 -6.54 -9.57
C PHE A 143 -4.35 -7.48 -10.72
N PRO A 144 -4.83 -7.19 -11.94
CA PRO A 144 -4.27 -7.82 -13.14
C PRO A 144 -2.77 -7.52 -13.26
N GLN A 145 -2.00 -8.50 -13.74
CA GLN A 145 -0.55 -8.32 -13.96
C GLN A 145 -0.27 -7.14 -14.88
N SER A 146 -1.03 -7.01 -15.96
CA SER A 146 -0.93 -5.91 -16.93
C SER A 146 -1.08 -4.53 -16.25
N PHE A 147 -1.98 -4.40 -15.28
CA PHE A 147 -2.15 -3.15 -14.53
C PHE A 147 -0.91 -2.84 -13.68
N VAL A 148 -0.35 -3.83 -12.98
CA VAL A 148 0.86 -3.62 -12.17
C VAL A 148 2.04 -3.22 -13.05
N GLU A 149 2.24 -3.87 -14.18
CA GLU A 149 3.29 -3.55 -15.14
C GLU A 149 3.14 -2.13 -15.69
N GLN A 150 1.92 -1.73 -16.07
CA GLN A 150 1.65 -0.34 -16.50
C GLN A 150 1.91 0.67 -15.36
N MET A 151 1.44 0.40 -14.16
CA MET A 151 1.64 1.28 -12.99
C MET A 151 3.13 1.52 -12.73
N ILE A 152 3.94 0.46 -12.78
CA ILE A 152 5.41 0.55 -12.65
C ILE A 152 6.00 1.37 -13.79
N GLY A 153 5.59 1.09 -15.03
CA GLY A 153 6.09 1.77 -16.23
C GLY A 153 5.75 3.27 -16.28
N ARG A 154 4.68 3.70 -15.59
CA ARG A 154 4.32 5.13 -15.49
C ARG A 154 5.14 5.91 -14.47
N CYS A 155 5.78 5.24 -13.54
CA CYS A 155 6.66 5.84 -12.55
C CYS A 155 8.04 6.12 -13.17
N SER A 156 8.15 7.16 -14.01
CA SER A 156 9.33 7.48 -14.81
C SER A 156 9.96 8.83 -14.48
N VAL A 157 9.47 9.54 -13.48
CA VAL A 157 10.14 10.73 -12.94
C VAL A 157 11.41 10.29 -12.18
N PRO A 158 12.56 10.98 -12.34
CA PRO A 158 13.75 10.65 -11.57
C PRO A 158 13.51 10.62 -10.06
N GLY A 159 13.96 9.55 -9.41
CA GLY A 159 13.72 9.30 -7.98
C GLY A 159 12.35 8.71 -7.65
N SER A 160 11.57 8.31 -8.67
CA SER A 160 10.27 7.65 -8.46
C SER A 160 10.41 6.34 -7.67
N ARG A 161 9.42 6.05 -6.83
CA ARG A 161 9.35 4.84 -6.01
C ARG A 161 7.94 4.29 -5.91
N ILE A 162 7.83 2.99 -5.57
CA ILE A 162 6.57 2.26 -5.58
C ILE A 162 6.34 1.54 -4.25
N TRP A 163 5.14 1.65 -3.73
CA TRP A 163 4.64 0.93 -2.55
C TRP A 163 3.54 -0.03 -2.98
N MET A 164 3.66 -1.30 -2.64
CA MET A 164 2.59 -2.28 -2.80
C MET A 164 2.41 -3.09 -1.53
N ASN A 165 1.16 -3.30 -1.12
CA ASN A 165 0.85 -4.29 -0.10
C ASN A 165 -0.11 -5.35 -0.65
N CYS A 166 -0.08 -6.53 -0.05
CA CYS A 166 -1.02 -7.60 -0.38
C CYS A 166 -1.17 -8.63 0.75
N ASN A 167 -2.22 -9.42 0.65
CA ASN A 167 -2.30 -10.70 1.33
C ASN A 167 -1.87 -11.79 0.34
N PRO A 168 -1.32 -12.92 0.83
CA PRO A 168 -0.87 -14.00 -0.04
C PRO A 168 -2.01 -14.65 -0.82
N GLU A 169 -1.68 -15.06 -2.03
CA GLU A 169 -2.50 -15.86 -2.93
C GLU A 169 -1.86 -17.24 -3.15
N ASN A 170 -1.92 -17.78 -4.35
CA ASN A 170 -1.21 -19.02 -4.68
C ASN A 170 0.31 -18.75 -4.85
N PRO A 171 1.18 -19.78 -4.66
CA PRO A 171 2.64 -19.58 -4.73
C PRO A 171 3.18 -19.29 -6.13
N TYR A 172 2.37 -19.46 -7.18
CA TYR A 172 2.73 -19.16 -8.58
C TYR A 172 2.19 -17.79 -9.03
N HIS A 173 1.64 -17.02 -8.13
CA HIS A 173 1.17 -15.66 -8.43
C HIS A 173 2.33 -14.78 -8.88
N PHE A 174 2.13 -13.95 -9.91
CA PHE A 174 3.19 -13.12 -10.51
C PHE A 174 3.88 -12.19 -9.50
N LEU A 175 3.15 -11.63 -8.53
CA LEU A 175 3.78 -10.81 -7.47
C LEU A 175 4.77 -11.62 -6.65
N LYS A 176 4.48 -12.93 -6.41
CA LYS A 176 5.39 -13.82 -5.70
C LYS A 176 6.59 -14.17 -6.56
N THR A 177 6.35 -14.73 -7.75
CA THR A 177 7.42 -15.30 -8.60
C THR A 177 8.30 -14.25 -9.25
N ASP A 178 7.73 -13.11 -9.66
CA ASP A 178 8.43 -12.13 -10.49
C ASP A 178 8.94 -10.93 -9.70
N TYR A 179 8.41 -10.70 -8.48
CA TYR A 179 8.80 -9.57 -7.64
C TYR A 179 9.35 -10.02 -6.27
N ILE A 180 8.57 -10.72 -5.45
CA ILE A 180 8.98 -11.07 -4.08
C ILE A 180 10.17 -12.03 -4.08
N ASP A 181 10.13 -13.10 -4.88
CA ASP A 181 11.22 -14.08 -4.97
C ASP A 181 12.48 -13.51 -5.62
N LYS A 182 12.35 -12.43 -6.39
CA LYS A 182 13.44 -11.71 -7.04
C LYS A 182 13.73 -10.34 -6.39
N ALA A 183 13.34 -10.16 -5.14
CA ALA A 183 13.38 -8.85 -4.48
C ALA A 183 14.79 -8.25 -4.46
N ILE A 184 15.81 -9.03 -4.18
CA ILE A 184 17.21 -8.57 -4.17
C ILE A 184 17.64 -8.14 -5.58
N GLU A 185 17.40 -8.97 -6.58
CA GLU A 185 17.74 -8.70 -7.98
C GLU A 185 17.07 -7.43 -8.52
N LYS A 186 15.83 -7.18 -8.08
CA LYS A 186 14.99 -6.06 -8.54
C LYS A 186 15.05 -4.82 -7.63
N HIS A 187 15.98 -4.76 -6.69
CA HIS A 187 16.10 -3.64 -5.74
C HIS A 187 14.77 -3.37 -5.00
N ILE A 188 14.12 -4.43 -4.52
CA ILE A 188 12.85 -4.37 -3.78
C ILE A 188 13.11 -4.66 -2.30
N LEU A 189 12.62 -3.80 -1.42
CA LEU A 189 12.49 -4.12 -0.01
C LEU A 189 11.24 -4.98 0.16
N HIS A 190 11.41 -6.26 0.49
CA HIS A 190 10.31 -7.15 0.83
C HIS A 190 10.19 -7.31 2.34
N LEU A 191 8.99 -7.07 2.88
CA LEU A 191 8.67 -7.24 4.30
C LEU A 191 7.43 -8.13 4.46
N HIS A 192 7.62 -9.25 5.14
CA HIS A 192 6.53 -10.15 5.49
C HIS A 192 5.94 -9.82 6.86
N PHE A 193 4.64 -9.54 6.91
CA PHE A 193 3.90 -9.15 8.11
C PHE A 193 3.03 -10.28 8.65
N THR A 194 3.01 -10.42 9.96
CA THR A 194 2.12 -11.32 10.68
C THR A 194 1.21 -10.55 11.64
N LEU A 195 0.22 -11.21 12.24
CA LEU A 195 -0.64 -10.58 13.26
C LEU A 195 0.15 -10.00 14.44
N ALA A 196 1.30 -10.60 14.76
CA ALA A 196 2.17 -10.13 15.84
C ALA A 196 2.76 -8.73 15.57
N ASP A 197 2.87 -8.34 14.30
CA ASP A 197 3.39 -7.02 13.91
C ASP A 197 2.38 -5.87 14.13
N ASN A 198 1.12 -6.19 14.44
CA ASN A 198 0.13 -5.19 14.80
C ASN A 198 0.01 -5.05 16.32
N LEU A 199 0.70 -4.06 16.88
CA LEU A 199 0.69 -3.78 18.30
C LEU A 199 -0.62 -3.15 18.81
N SER A 200 -1.47 -2.64 17.92
CA SER A 200 -2.78 -2.10 18.27
C SER A 200 -3.87 -3.17 18.39
N LEU A 201 -3.59 -4.40 17.98
CA LEU A 201 -4.53 -5.51 18.03
C LEU A 201 -4.34 -6.29 19.33
N SER A 202 -5.41 -6.39 20.14
CA SER A 202 -5.34 -7.13 21.41
C SER A 202 -5.11 -8.63 21.18
N ASP A 203 -4.50 -9.29 22.14
CA ASP A 203 -4.25 -10.74 22.08
C ASP A 203 -5.54 -11.54 22.00
N GLU A 204 -6.61 -11.08 22.67
CA GLU A 204 -7.95 -11.66 22.56
C GLU A 204 -8.44 -11.71 21.09
N ILE A 205 -8.26 -10.62 20.34
CA ILE A 205 -8.65 -10.56 18.92
C ILE A 205 -7.77 -11.48 18.07
N LYS A 206 -6.46 -11.53 18.32
CA LYS A 206 -5.54 -12.44 17.63
C LYS A 206 -5.92 -13.90 17.84
N GLU A 207 -6.17 -14.28 19.09
CA GLU A 207 -6.64 -15.62 19.44
C GLU A 207 -8.01 -15.95 18.84
N ARG A 208 -8.94 -14.98 18.81
CA ARG A 208 -10.22 -15.16 18.14
C ARG A 208 -10.05 -15.48 16.67
N TYR A 209 -9.19 -14.77 15.95
CA TYR A 209 -8.90 -15.06 14.54
C TYR A 209 -8.32 -16.46 14.37
N ALA A 210 -7.37 -16.86 15.22
CA ALA A 210 -6.78 -18.19 15.18
C ALA A 210 -7.82 -19.31 15.38
N ARG A 211 -8.88 -19.07 16.18
CA ARG A 211 -9.95 -20.07 16.41
C ARG A 211 -11.03 -20.08 15.33
N MET A 212 -11.29 -18.91 14.71
CA MET A 212 -12.44 -18.77 13.79
C MET A 212 -12.14 -19.22 12.37
N TYR A 213 -10.88 -19.25 11.98
CA TYR A 213 -10.49 -19.56 10.60
C TYR A 213 -9.74 -20.88 10.52
N THR A 214 -9.95 -21.62 9.42
CA THR A 214 -9.35 -22.93 9.19
C THR A 214 -8.93 -23.09 7.72
N GLY A 215 -8.18 -24.15 7.39
CA GLY A 215 -7.82 -24.54 6.03
C GLY A 215 -7.01 -23.47 5.28
N LEU A 216 -7.27 -23.36 3.98
CA LEU A 216 -6.57 -22.44 3.09
C LEU A 216 -6.67 -20.99 3.52
N TRP A 217 -7.85 -20.58 3.96
CA TRP A 217 -8.08 -19.19 4.40
C TRP A 217 -7.23 -18.84 5.62
N TYR A 218 -7.12 -19.75 6.59
CA TYR A 218 -6.26 -19.58 7.77
C TYR A 218 -4.79 -19.44 7.35
N LYS A 219 -4.30 -20.36 6.50
CA LYS A 219 -2.91 -20.33 6.01
C LYS A 219 -2.58 -19.01 5.31
N ARG A 220 -3.44 -18.53 4.39
CA ARG A 220 -3.19 -17.28 3.65
C ARG A 220 -3.42 -16.02 4.48
N MET A 221 -4.55 -15.96 5.17
CA MET A 221 -5.01 -14.70 5.76
C MET A 221 -4.51 -14.50 7.20
N ILE A 222 -4.28 -15.58 7.96
CA ILE A 222 -3.83 -15.51 9.35
C ILE A 222 -2.32 -15.76 9.45
N GLU A 223 -1.83 -16.83 8.84
CA GLU A 223 -0.39 -17.13 8.84
C GLU A 223 0.39 -16.34 7.78
N GLY A 224 -0.29 -15.78 6.80
CA GLY A 224 0.33 -14.98 5.74
C GLY A 224 1.12 -15.79 4.71
N LEU A 225 0.74 -17.04 4.47
CA LEU A 225 1.49 -17.96 3.62
C LEU A 225 0.99 -17.98 2.17
N TRP A 226 1.92 -18.00 1.22
CA TRP A 226 1.64 -18.25 -0.19
C TRP A 226 1.48 -19.75 -0.42
N VAL A 227 0.25 -20.23 -0.44
CA VAL A 227 -0.08 -21.69 -0.52
C VAL A 227 -1.14 -21.97 -1.55
N MET A 228 -1.09 -23.19 -2.13
CA MET A 228 -2.10 -23.69 -3.05
C MET A 228 -3.42 -23.96 -2.32
N ALA A 229 -4.53 -23.85 -3.04
CA ALA A 229 -5.76 -24.53 -2.67
C ALA A 229 -5.52 -26.05 -2.88
N GLU A 230 -5.87 -26.84 -1.85
CA GLU A 230 -5.88 -28.31 -1.93
C GLU A 230 -7.01 -28.79 -2.82
#